data_4e2d19487873e85d755a6d787cc8de46
#
_entry.id   4e2d19487873e85d755a6d787cc8de46
#
_cell.length_a   1.000
_cell.length_b   1.000
_cell.length_c   1.000
_cell.angle_alpha   90.00
_cell.angle_beta   90.00
_cell.angle_gamma   90.00
#
_symmetry.space_group_name_H-M   'P 1'
#
loop_
_entity.id
_entity.type
_entity.pdbx_description
1 polymer ?
#
loop_
_entity_poly.entity_id
_entity_poly.type
_entity_poly.pdbx_seq_one_letter_code
_entity_poly.pdbx_strand_id
1 'polypeptide(L)'
;MKKQNPAIRRLALAVLYLAVFAAAVMYLRVTISVPAEGDDKLTLNGWLYDMGRMSFWQYAAQDLQARLRFFLLKEARFFPFHYPNAVALLFYRTLASYRLYIIAVTGAAALLVSRVAARLSRSNAVALGAFGLALAAAPIFNEGMYSYYAVPQRTLFWAAASWLCLFRLYDTRRRAWGVVAAVLAFISCGTYETGYVYALLALLLWVVYTRSVRGGLHAAAPVLGGMAAAFCFHFASGRNGGTGNELSLDIPNVARVTVQQMAASI
;
A
#
# COMPACT_ATOMS: atom_id res chain seq x y z
N MET A 1 20.29 -21.99 31.34
CA MET A 1 19.05 -21.86 30.54
C MET A 1 19.12 -22.85 29.38
N LYS A 2 18.20 -23.85 29.31
CA LYS A 2 18.14 -24.78 28.16
C LYS A 2 17.84 -24.02 26.87
N LYS A 3 18.68 -24.17 25.85
CA LYS A 3 18.41 -23.60 24.51
C LYS A 3 17.11 -24.21 24.00
N GLN A 4 16.05 -23.39 23.94
CA GLN A 4 14.79 -23.83 23.34
C GLN A 4 15.01 -24.25 21.88
N ASN A 5 14.36 -25.33 21.48
CA ASN A 5 14.40 -25.81 20.11
C ASN A 5 13.95 -24.70 19.15
N PRO A 6 14.75 -24.34 18.13
CA PRO A 6 14.42 -23.26 17.19
C PRO A 6 13.09 -23.47 16.45
N ALA A 7 12.67 -24.72 16.24
CA ALA A 7 11.36 -25.04 15.64
C ALA A 7 10.20 -24.63 16.57
N ILE A 8 10.30 -24.93 17.87
CA ILE A 8 9.28 -24.57 18.87
C ILE A 8 9.17 -23.04 18.95
N ARG A 9 10.30 -22.34 18.97
CA ARG A 9 10.31 -20.87 19.00
C ARG A 9 9.64 -20.26 17.75
N ARG A 10 9.88 -20.83 16.55
CA ARG A 10 9.23 -20.37 15.30
C ARG A 10 7.73 -20.63 15.33
N LEU A 11 7.31 -21.81 15.82
CA LEU A 11 5.90 -22.16 15.96
C LEU A 11 5.19 -21.22 16.95
N ALA A 12 5.76 -20.98 18.11
CA ALA A 12 5.21 -20.06 19.10
C ALA A 12 5.06 -18.64 18.55
N LEU A 13 6.05 -18.15 17.78
CA LEU A 13 5.96 -16.86 17.14
C LEU A 13 4.85 -16.82 16.07
N ALA A 14 4.71 -17.85 15.25
CA ALA A 14 3.64 -17.95 14.26
C ALA A 14 2.25 -17.94 14.93
N VAL A 15 2.09 -18.69 16.02
CA VAL A 15 0.85 -18.70 16.83
C VAL A 15 0.53 -17.30 17.38
N LEU A 16 1.54 -16.56 17.87
CA LEU A 16 1.35 -15.19 18.36
C LEU A 16 0.90 -14.24 17.22
N TYR A 17 1.50 -14.33 16.03
CA TYR A 17 1.05 -13.54 14.87
C TYR A 17 -0.39 -13.88 14.49
N LEU A 18 -0.74 -15.15 14.47
CA LEU A 18 -2.11 -15.59 14.17
C LEU A 18 -3.10 -15.10 15.25
N ALA A 19 -2.73 -15.15 16.52
CA ALA A 19 -3.58 -14.66 17.62
C ALA A 19 -3.81 -13.15 17.53
N VAL A 20 -2.76 -12.36 17.26
CA VAL A 20 -2.89 -10.90 17.08
C VAL A 20 -3.74 -10.59 15.86
N PHE A 21 -3.54 -11.32 14.76
CA PHE A 21 -4.36 -11.14 13.55
C PHE A 21 -5.82 -11.51 13.79
N ALA A 22 -6.09 -12.64 14.43
CA ALA A 22 -7.44 -13.07 14.78
C ALA A 22 -8.14 -12.05 15.70
N ALA A 23 -7.44 -11.52 16.70
CA ALA A 23 -7.97 -10.47 17.57
C ALA A 23 -8.31 -9.20 16.77
N ALA A 24 -7.44 -8.79 15.84
CA ALA A 24 -7.69 -7.66 14.96
C ALA A 24 -8.90 -7.91 14.05
N VAL A 25 -9.01 -9.10 13.44
CA VAL A 25 -10.17 -9.48 12.61
C VAL A 25 -11.46 -9.47 13.44
N MET A 26 -11.43 -9.96 14.67
CA MET A 26 -12.59 -9.92 15.57
C MET A 26 -12.97 -8.48 15.95
N TYR A 27 -11.99 -7.63 16.19
CA TYR A 27 -12.22 -6.19 16.41
C TYR A 27 -12.81 -5.53 15.16
N LEU A 28 -12.30 -5.87 13.99
CA LEU A 28 -12.71 -5.33 12.69
C LEU A 28 -13.97 -6.01 12.12
N ARG A 29 -14.50 -7.04 12.80
CA ARG A 29 -15.69 -7.79 12.30
C ARG A 29 -16.89 -6.90 12.00
N VAL A 30 -17.06 -5.81 12.75
CA VAL A 30 -18.11 -4.82 12.52
C VAL A 30 -18.00 -4.24 11.11
N THR A 31 -16.80 -4.11 10.56
CA THR A 31 -16.58 -3.58 9.22
C THR A 31 -17.12 -4.49 8.11
N ILE A 32 -17.27 -5.81 8.39
CA ILE A 32 -17.80 -6.77 7.41
C ILE A 32 -19.29 -6.52 7.14
N SER A 33 -20.02 -6.03 8.14
CA SER A 33 -21.45 -5.74 8.06
C SER A 33 -21.77 -4.30 7.66
N VAL A 34 -20.76 -3.40 7.64
CA VAL A 34 -20.99 -2.01 7.24
C VAL A 34 -21.28 -1.93 5.74
N PRO A 35 -22.35 -1.25 5.31
CA PRO A 35 -22.64 -1.04 3.90
C PRO A 35 -21.48 -0.42 3.15
N ALA A 36 -21.38 -0.67 1.85
CA ALA A 36 -20.45 0.06 0.99
C ALA A 36 -20.95 1.50 0.84
N GLU A 37 -20.05 2.47 1.00
CA GLU A 37 -20.34 3.90 0.89
C GLU A 37 -19.38 4.55 -0.11
N GLY A 38 -19.75 5.73 -0.61
CA GLY A 38 -18.92 6.50 -1.51
C GLY A 38 -18.54 5.74 -2.79
N ASP A 39 -17.28 5.83 -3.17
CA ASP A 39 -16.75 5.22 -4.39
C ASP A 39 -16.83 3.69 -4.39
N ASP A 40 -16.74 3.06 -3.23
CA ASP A 40 -16.91 1.61 -3.10
C ASP A 40 -18.31 1.16 -3.51
N LYS A 41 -19.35 1.94 -3.11
CA LYS A 41 -20.74 1.65 -3.47
C LYS A 41 -20.94 1.74 -4.98
N LEU A 42 -20.37 2.77 -5.61
CA LEU A 42 -20.49 2.95 -7.07
C LEU A 42 -19.82 1.81 -7.82
N THR A 43 -18.61 1.44 -7.43
CA THR A 43 -17.86 0.40 -8.14
C THR A 43 -18.40 -1.00 -7.84
N LEU A 44 -18.75 -1.29 -6.58
CA LEU A 44 -19.32 -2.59 -6.23
C LEU A 44 -20.66 -2.81 -6.92
N ASN A 45 -21.53 -1.80 -6.94
CA ASN A 45 -22.82 -1.88 -7.63
C ASN A 45 -22.63 -2.01 -9.14
N GLY A 46 -21.74 -1.24 -9.76
CA GLY A 46 -21.40 -1.37 -11.17
C GLY A 46 -20.90 -2.77 -11.50
N TRP A 47 -19.96 -3.28 -10.70
CA TRP A 47 -19.43 -4.62 -10.87
C TRP A 47 -20.49 -5.70 -10.72
N LEU A 48 -21.32 -5.66 -9.67
CA LEU A 48 -22.38 -6.63 -9.45
C LEU A 48 -23.43 -6.58 -10.57
N TYR A 49 -23.72 -5.40 -11.11
CA TYR A 49 -24.58 -5.21 -12.25
C TYR A 49 -24.00 -5.85 -13.52
N ASP A 50 -22.73 -5.64 -13.78
CA ASP A 50 -22.05 -6.14 -14.97
C ASP A 50 -21.78 -7.65 -14.89
N MET A 51 -21.57 -8.21 -13.70
CA MET A 51 -21.41 -9.65 -13.50
C MET A 51 -22.61 -10.48 -13.96
N GLY A 52 -23.81 -9.92 -13.91
CA GLY A 52 -25.03 -10.58 -14.42
C GLY A 52 -25.11 -10.61 -15.95
N ARG A 53 -24.29 -9.82 -16.65
CA ARG A 53 -24.35 -9.59 -18.09
C ARG A 53 -23.15 -10.07 -18.87
N MET A 54 -21.98 -10.23 -18.20
CA MET A 54 -20.76 -10.64 -18.85
C MET A 54 -19.93 -11.58 -17.96
N SER A 55 -19.04 -12.34 -18.58
CA SER A 55 -18.09 -13.17 -17.85
C SER A 55 -17.01 -12.31 -17.16
N PHE A 56 -16.39 -12.88 -16.11
CA PHE A 56 -15.25 -12.24 -15.42
C PHE A 56 -14.16 -11.76 -16.38
N TRP A 57 -13.79 -12.57 -17.37
CA TRP A 57 -12.73 -12.21 -18.32
C TRP A 57 -13.12 -11.07 -19.25
N GLN A 58 -14.39 -11.01 -19.66
CA GLN A 58 -14.91 -9.88 -20.43
C GLN A 58 -14.88 -8.60 -19.61
N TYR A 59 -15.32 -8.66 -18.35
CA TYR A 59 -15.24 -7.50 -17.45
C TYR A 59 -13.81 -7.06 -17.20
N ALA A 60 -12.90 -7.98 -16.90
CA ALA A 60 -11.48 -7.67 -16.67
C ALA A 60 -10.82 -7.03 -17.89
N ALA A 61 -11.15 -7.51 -19.09
CA ALA A 61 -10.65 -6.94 -20.34
C ALA A 61 -11.20 -5.52 -20.58
N GLN A 62 -12.48 -5.29 -20.35
CA GLN A 62 -13.11 -3.97 -20.46
C GLN A 62 -12.56 -2.99 -19.43
N ASP A 63 -12.38 -3.43 -18.16
CA ASP A 63 -11.79 -2.61 -17.11
C ASP A 63 -10.35 -2.21 -17.47
N LEU A 64 -9.53 -3.16 -17.94
CA LEU A 64 -8.18 -2.87 -18.40
C LEU A 64 -8.18 -1.89 -19.59
N GLN A 65 -9.03 -2.11 -20.56
CA GLN A 65 -9.16 -1.24 -21.74
C GLN A 65 -9.59 0.18 -21.34
N ALA A 66 -10.59 0.30 -20.46
CA ALA A 66 -11.04 1.59 -19.95
C ALA A 66 -9.90 2.35 -19.23
N ARG A 67 -9.13 1.66 -18.38
CA ARG A 67 -8.00 2.26 -17.66
C ARG A 67 -6.89 2.70 -18.60
N LEU A 68 -6.53 1.86 -19.57
CA LEU A 68 -5.55 2.21 -20.58
C LEU A 68 -6.01 3.41 -21.41
N ARG A 69 -7.30 3.46 -21.74
CA ARG A 69 -7.89 4.58 -22.47
C ARG A 69 -7.82 5.87 -21.65
N PHE A 70 -8.30 5.86 -20.41
CA PHE A 70 -8.19 7.03 -19.51
C PHE A 70 -6.74 7.47 -19.33
N PHE A 71 -5.83 6.52 -19.18
CA PHE A 71 -4.42 6.79 -19.08
C PHE A 71 -3.84 7.42 -20.35
N LEU A 72 -4.10 6.84 -21.53
CA LEU A 72 -3.58 7.32 -22.82
C LEU A 72 -4.20 8.64 -23.25
N LEU A 73 -5.49 8.85 -22.96
CA LEU A 73 -6.20 10.10 -23.28
C LEU A 73 -6.00 11.18 -22.22
N LYS A 74 -5.30 10.85 -21.12
CA LYS A 74 -5.00 11.80 -20.02
C LYS A 74 -6.25 12.44 -19.40
N GLU A 75 -7.34 11.69 -19.38
CA GLU A 75 -8.66 12.16 -18.90
C GLU A 75 -8.84 11.97 -17.38
N ALA A 76 -7.92 11.27 -16.70
CA ALA A 76 -8.06 10.96 -15.29
C ALA A 76 -6.80 11.29 -14.49
N ARG A 77 -6.97 11.37 -13.15
CA ARG A 77 -5.85 11.34 -12.22
C ARG A 77 -4.95 10.16 -12.55
N PHE A 78 -3.65 10.44 -12.60
CA PHE A 78 -2.67 9.42 -12.88
C PHE A 78 -2.41 8.57 -11.64
N PHE A 79 -3.21 7.53 -11.44
CA PHE A 79 -2.91 6.43 -10.51
C PHE A 79 -3.32 5.11 -11.18
N PRO A 80 -2.50 4.57 -12.09
CA PRO A 80 -2.88 3.39 -12.87
C PRO A 80 -3.14 2.16 -11.99
N PHE A 81 -2.61 2.16 -10.76
CA PHE A 81 -2.77 1.08 -9.80
C PHE A 81 -3.76 1.41 -8.67
N HIS A 82 -4.38 2.59 -8.72
CA HIS A 82 -5.35 3.05 -7.72
C HIS A 82 -6.57 2.14 -7.66
N TYR A 83 -7.16 1.87 -8.79
CA TYR A 83 -8.37 1.07 -8.86
C TYR A 83 -8.12 -0.42 -8.65
N PRO A 84 -9.15 -1.20 -8.26
CA PRO A 84 -9.04 -2.64 -8.19
C PRO A 84 -8.56 -3.17 -9.53
N ASN A 85 -7.57 -4.02 -9.47
CA ASN A 85 -7.16 -4.77 -10.65
C ASN A 85 -8.06 -6.00 -10.82
N ALA A 86 -7.93 -6.70 -11.95
CA ALA A 86 -8.72 -7.89 -12.25
C ALA A 86 -8.66 -8.95 -11.13
N VAL A 87 -7.54 -9.03 -10.40
CA VAL A 87 -7.40 -9.96 -9.25
C VAL A 87 -8.34 -9.57 -8.12
N ALA A 88 -8.45 -8.28 -7.79
CA ALA A 88 -9.38 -7.81 -6.76
C ALA A 88 -10.84 -8.13 -7.13
N LEU A 89 -11.19 -8.04 -8.41
CA LEU A 89 -12.52 -8.34 -8.90
C LEU A 89 -12.94 -9.80 -8.70
N LEU A 90 -11.99 -10.73 -8.60
CA LEU A 90 -12.27 -12.14 -8.26
C LEU A 90 -12.93 -12.27 -6.87
N PHE A 91 -12.62 -11.33 -5.97
CA PHE A 91 -13.12 -11.33 -4.59
C PHE A 91 -14.36 -10.45 -4.40
N TYR A 92 -14.75 -9.65 -5.39
CA TYR A 92 -15.88 -8.69 -5.28
C TYR A 92 -17.24 -9.31 -5.62
N ARG A 93 -17.46 -10.57 -5.29
CA ARG A 93 -18.74 -11.22 -5.53
C ARG A 93 -19.83 -10.82 -4.54
N THR A 94 -19.43 -10.48 -3.33
CA THR A 94 -20.32 -10.02 -2.26
C THR A 94 -19.64 -8.94 -1.43
N LEU A 95 -20.41 -8.16 -0.68
CA LEU A 95 -19.85 -7.20 0.28
C LEU A 95 -18.90 -7.88 1.28
N ALA A 96 -19.27 -9.07 1.76
CA ALA A 96 -18.45 -9.83 2.69
C ALA A 96 -17.09 -10.23 2.07
N SER A 97 -17.07 -10.76 0.83
CA SER A 97 -15.84 -11.12 0.15
C SER A 97 -14.97 -9.91 -0.14
N TYR A 98 -15.56 -8.76 -0.45
CA TYR A 98 -14.84 -7.51 -0.60
C TYR A 98 -14.18 -7.05 0.72
N ARG A 99 -14.90 -7.11 1.82
CA ARG A 99 -14.36 -6.77 3.15
C ARG A 99 -13.26 -7.74 3.59
N LEU A 100 -13.41 -9.02 3.31
CA LEU A 100 -12.34 -10.01 3.56
C LEU A 100 -11.07 -9.72 2.75
N TYR A 101 -11.23 -9.27 1.50
CA TYR A 101 -10.09 -8.81 0.70
C TYR A 101 -9.36 -7.65 1.37
N ILE A 102 -10.08 -6.61 1.85
CA ILE A 102 -9.47 -5.48 2.56
C ILE A 102 -8.71 -5.95 3.80
N ILE A 103 -9.32 -6.82 4.60
CA ILE A 103 -8.68 -7.40 5.80
C ILE A 103 -7.41 -8.18 5.45
N ALA A 104 -7.46 -8.99 4.39
CA ALA A 104 -6.31 -9.77 3.94
C ALA A 104 -5.15 -8.87 3.47
N VAL A 105 -5.44 -7.84 2.68
CA VAL A 105 -4.44 -6.87 2.22
C VAL A 105 -3.84 -6.09 3.39
N THR A 106 -4.69 -5.67 4.35
CA THR A 106 -4.23 -5.00 5.57
C THR A 106 -3.29 -5.89 6.38
N GLY A 107 -3.67 -7.16 6.58
CA GLY A 107 -2.83 -8.14 7.27
C GLY A 107 -1.50 -8.38 6.55
N ALA A 108 -1.53 -8.48 5.23
CA ALA A 108 -0.32 -8.64 4.43
C ALA A 108 0.60 -7.42 4.52
N ALA A 109 0.05 -6.20 4.42
CA ALA A 109 0.83 -4.97 4.58
C ALA A 109 1.45 -4.88 5.99
N ALA A 110 0.66 -5.16 7.04
CA ALA A 110 1.14 -5.18 8.43
C ALA A 110 2.27 -6.21 8.62
N LEU A 111 2.15 -7.39 8.00
CA LEU A 111 3.20 -8.42 8.06
C LEU A 111 4.50 -7.95 7.42
N LEU A 112 4.44 -7.26 6.27
CA LEU A 112 5.64 -6.70 5.63
C LEU A 112 6.26 -5.59 6.49
N VAL A 113 5.47 -4.70 7.07
CA VAL A 113 5.95 -3.67 8.02
C VAL A 113 6.64 -4.33 9.23
N SER A 114 6.03 -5.37 9.78
CA SER A 114 6.63 -6.17 10.86
C SER A 114 7.98 -6.77 10.46
N ARG A 115 8.13 -7.27 9.22
CA ARG A 115 9.41 -7.79 8.72
C ARG A 115 10.45 -6.69 8.58
N VAL A 116 10.07 -5.49 8.15
CA VAL A 116 10.96 -4.32 8.14
C VAL A 116 11.41 -3.98 9.58
N ALA A 117 10.46 -3.91 10.53
CA ALA A 117 10.76 -3.67 11.94
C ALA A 117 11.69 -4.73 12.55
N ALA A 118 11.48 -6.01 12.21
CA ALA A 118 12.37 -7.10 12.62
C ALA A 118 13.81 -6.92 12.11
N ARG A 119 13.96 -6.46 10.86
CA ARG A 119 15.29 -6.22 10.26
C ARG A 119 16.01 -5.04 10.90
N LEU A 120 15.29 -3.98 11.22
CA LEU A 120 15.84 -2.78 11.84
C LEU A 120 16.24 -3.02 13.30
N SER A 121 15.33 -3.61 14.09
CA SER A 121 15.50 -3.79 15.53
C SER A 121 16.22 -5.08 15.93
N ARG A 122 16.28 -6.07 15.04
CA ARG A 122 16.72 -7.44 15.32
C ARG A 122 15.93 -8.11 16.46
N SER A 123 14.69 -7.63 16.72
CA SER A 123 13.84 -8.07 17.81
C SER A 123 12.49 -8.58 17.29
N ASN A 124 12.13 -9.81 17.67
CA ASN A 124 10.83 -10.36 17.36
C ASN A 124 9.70 -9.67 18.14
N ALA A 125 9.99 -9.15 19.33
CA ALA A 125 9.01 -8.41 20.13
C ALA A 125 8.64 -7.08 19.45
N VAL A 126 9.64 -6.33 18.96
CA VAL A 126 9.42 -5.10 18.19
C VAL A 126 8.67 -5.41 16.88
N ALA A 127 9.00 -6.51 16.22
CA ALA A 127 8.31 -6.94 15.00
C ALA A 127 6.84 -7.25 15.26
N LEU A 128 6.54 -8.00 16.33
CA LEU A 128 5.16 -8.32 16.73
C LEU A 128 4.39 -7.06 17.16
N GLY A 129 5.03 -6.16 17.91
CA GLY A 129 4.45 -4.88 18.29
C GLY A 129 4.12 -4.01 17.05
N ALA A 130 5.04 -3.94 16.08
CA ALA A 130 4.80 -3.23 14.82
C ALA A 130 3.66 -3.85 14.00
N PHE A 131 3.53 -5.19 14.02
CA PHE A 131 2.41 -5.88 13.39
C PHE A 131 1.08 -5.49 14.04
N GLY A 132 0.99 -5.59 15.36
CA GLY A 132 -0.22 -5.23 16.11
C GLY A 132 -0.59 -3.76 15.93
N LEU A 133 0.39 -2.85 15.99
CA LEU A 133 0.18 -1.43 15.80
C LEU A 133 -0.32 -1.11 14.39
N ALA A 134 0.26 -1.73 13.35
CA ALA A 134 -0.18 -1.52 11.98
C ALA A 134 -1.63 -2.01 11.76
N LEU A 135 -2.03 -3.11 12.40
CA LEU A 135 -3.41 -3.59 12.37
C LEU A 135 -4.36 -2.68 13.15
N ALA A 136 -3.94 -2.21 14.34
CA ALA A 136 -4.75 -1.33 15.18
C ALA A 136 -4.92 0.08 14.57
N ALA A 137 -3.93 0.56 13.82
CA ALA A 137 -3.99 1.84 13.14
C ALA A 137 -4.87 1.82 11.88
N ALA A 138 -5.15 0.64 11.30
CA ALA A 138 -5.93 0.53 10.08
C ALA A 138 -7.35 1.16 10.18
N PRO A 139 -8.09 1.05 11.31
CA PRO A 139 -9.39 1.70 11.46
C PRO A 139 -9.34 3.22 11.61
N ILE A 140 -8.22 3.77 12.05
CA ILE A 140 -8.04 5.22 12.24
C ILE A 140 -8.06 5.94 10.88
N PHE A 141 -7.64 5.25 9.84
CA PHE A 141 -7.77 5.70 8.45
C PHE A 141 -9.14 5.29 7.89
N ASN A 142 -10.22 5.83 8.46
CA ASN A 142 -11.61 5.45 8.20
C ASN A 142 -11.94 5.22 6.73
N GLU A 143 -11.53 6.11 5.86
CA GLU A 143 -11.76 6.00 4.43
C GLU A 143 -11.06 4.76 3.83
N GLY A 144 -9.86 4.42 4.29
CA GLY A 144 -9.10 3.28 3.77
C GLY A 144 -9.67 1.91 4.10
N MET A 145 -10.55 1.80 5.13
CA MET A 145 -11.20 0.54 5.52
C MET A 145 -12.59 0.39 4.92
N TYR A 146 -13.26 1.50 4.64
CA TYR A 146 -14.65 1.53 4.20
C TYR A 146 -14.81 1.92 2.73
N SER A 147 -13.81 2.60 2.18
CA SER A 147 -13.80 3.01 0.78
C SER A 147 -12.40 2.87 0.17
N TYR A 148 -12.26 3.15 -1.13
CA TYR A 148 -11.02 3.14 -1.88
C TYR A 148 -10.32 1.79 -2.04
N TYR A 149 -11.05 0.66 -2.00
CA TYR A 149 -10.51 -0.66 -2.43
C TYR A 149 -9.22 -1.06 -1.75
N ALA A 150 -9.07 -0.79 -0.47
CA ALA A 150 -7.82 -0.98 0.28
C ALA A 150 -6.63 -0.24 -0.34
N VAL A 151 -6.85 0.94 -0.95
CA VAL A 151 -5.79 1.70 -1.62
C VAL A 151 -4.65 2.07 -0.67
N PRO A 152 -4.88 2.64 0.53
CA PRO A 152 -3.79 2.95 1.46
C PRO A 152 -3.02 1.69 1.88
N GLN A 153 -3.71 0.59 2.13
CA GLN A 153 -3.09 -0.69 2.52
C GLN A 153 -2.26 -1.29 1.40
N ARG A 154 -2.75 -1.22 0.15
CA ARG A 154 -1.97 -1.65 -1.03
C ARG A 154 -0.74 -0.79 -1.25
N THR A 155 -0.88 0.52 -1.08
CA THR A 155 0.24 1.46 -1.16
C THR A 155 1.32 1.10 -0.16
N LEU A 156 0.95 0.88 1.10
CA LEU A 156 1.86 0.45 2.17
C LEU A 156 2.45 -0.94 1.90
N PHE A 157 1.67 -1.86 1.36
CA PHE A 157 2.14 -3.20 0.99
C PHE A 157 3.30 -3.11 -0.02
N TRP A 158 3.11 -2.37 -1.11
CA TRP A 158 4.15 -2.21 -2.14
C TRP A 158 5.36 -1.46 -1.60
N ALA A 159 5.16 -0.42 -0.80
CA ALA A 159 6.23 0.32 -0.15
C ALA A 159 7.06 -0.59 0.77
N ALA A 160 6.43 -1.31 1.68
CA ALA A 160 7.14 -2.19 2.61
C ALA A 160 7.85 -3.36 1.88
N ALA A 161 7.25 -3.89 0.81
CA ALA A 161 7.90 -4.87 -0.06
C ALA A 161 9.15 -4.29 -0.72
N SER A 162 9.10 -3.05 -1.21
CA SER A 162 10.26 -2.37 -1.79
C SER A 162 11.39 -2.19 -0.77
N TRP A 163 11.07 -1.82 0.47
CA TRP A 163 12.04 -1.70 1.56
C TRP A 163 12.72 -3.03 1.89
N LEU A 164 11.96 -4.13 1.90
CA LEU A 164 12.55 -5.47 2.10
C LEU A 164 13.49 -5.87 0.96
N CYS A 165 13.18 -5.46 -0.27
CA CYS A 165 14.08 -5.65 -1.40
C CYS A 165 15.38 -4.84 -1.26
N LEU A 166 15.35 -3.63 -0.68
CA LEU A 166 16.57 -2.88 -0.35
C LEU A 166 17.44 -3.62 0.67
N PHE A 167 16.86 -4.23 1.70
CA PHE A 167 17.63 -5.07 2.62
C PHE A 167 18.26 -6.26 1.90
N ARG A 168 17.55 -6.89 0.98
CA ARG A 168 18.09 -7.98 0.15
C ARG A 168 19.21 -7.51 -0.76
N LEU A 169 19.07 -6.33 -1.38
CA LEU A 169 20.11 -5.70 -2.16
C LEU A 169 21.37 -5.47 -1.32
N TYR A 170 21.18 -4.91 -0.12
CA TYR A 170 22.29 -4.61 0.81
C TYR A 170 23.02 -5.89 1.24
N ASP A 171 22.29 -6.95 1.59
CA ASP A 171 22.86 -8.21 2.06
C ASP A 171 23.55 -9.00 0.93
N THR A 172 22.95 -9.05 -0.26
CA THR A 172 23.38 -9.95 -1.33
C THR A 172 24.20 -9.26 -2.41
N ARG A 173 24.16 -7.93 -2.46
CA ARG A 173 24.78 -7.09 -3.51
C ARG A 173 24.26 -7.40 -4.93
N ARG A 174 23.17 -8.15 -5.07
CA ARG A 174 22.58 -8.49 -6.36
C ARG A 174 21.71 -7.34 -6.87
N ARG A 175 22.13 -6.71 -7.98
CA ARG A 175 21.44 -5.55 -8.60
C ARG A 175 19.98 -5.80 -8.92
N ALA A 176 19.60 -7.06 -9.19
CA ALA A 176 18.20 -7.44 -9.45
C ALA A 176 17.25 -6.99 -8.32
N TRP A 177 17.68 -7.07 -7.05
CA TRP A 177 16.86 -6.58 -5.93
C TRP A 177 16.66 -5.07 -5.94
N GLY A 178 17.63 -4.32 -6.47
CA GLY A 178 17.48 -2.88 -6.69
C GLY A 178 16.44 -2.56 -7.73
N VAL A 179 16.43 -3.28 -8.85
CA VAL A 179 15.42 -3.13 -9.91
C VAL A 179 14.03 -3.47 -9.36
N VAL A 180 13.89 -4.58 -8.64
CA VAL A 180 12.60 -4.96 -8.02
C VAL A 180 12.15 -3.89 -7.02
N ALA A 181 13.05 -3.36 -6.17
CA ALA A 181 12.73 -2.30 -5.23
C ALA A 181 12.23 -1.03 -5.95
N ALA A 182 12.88 -0.63 -7.05
CA ALA A 182 12.47 0.52 -7.86
C ALA A 182 11.08 0.32 -8.49
N VAL A 183 10.83 -0.86 -9.06
CA VAL A 183 9.52 -1.19 -9.65
C VAL A 183 8.41 -1.18 -8.59
N LEU A 184 8.65 -1.78 -7.42
CA LEU A 184 7.66 -1.79 -6.33
C LEU A 184 7.41 -0.39 -5.77
N ALA A 185 8.43 0.47 -5.68
CA ALA A 185 8.28 1.87 -5.30
C ALA A 185 7.47 2.66 -6.34
N PHE A 186 7.75 2.44 -7.63
CA PHE A 186 6.96 3.02 -8.72
C PHE A 186 5.48 2.60 -8.61
N ILE A 187 5.18 1.32 -8.37
CA ILE A 187 3.82 0.82 -8.19
C ILE A 187 3.18 1.47 -6.95
N SER A 188 3.91 1.58 -5.85
CA SER A 188 3.41 2.23 -4.63
C SER A 188 3.01 3.68 -4.89
N CYS A 189 3.90 4.49 -5.49
CA CYS A 189 3.64 5.87 -5.86
C CYS A 189 2.51 6.01 -6.90
N GLY A 190 2.42 5.05 -7.83
CA GLY A 190 1.34 4.99 -8.83
C GLY A 190 0.02 4.44 -8.28
N THR A 191 -0.01 3.93 -7.04
CA THR A 191 -1.24 3.50 -6.37
C THR A 191 -1.91 4.67 -5.66
N TYR A 192 -1.16 5.47 -4.93
CA TYR A 192 -1.68 6.65 -4.21
C TYR A 192 -0.55 7.60 -3.80
N GLU A 193 -0.89 8.89 -3.55
CA GLU A 193 0.07 9.94 -3.19
C GLU A 193 0.91 9.59 -1.95
N THR A 194 0.34 8.88 -0.98
CA THR A 194 1.10 8.42 0.20
C THR A 194 2.29 7.55 -0.13
N GLY A 195 2.33 6.95 -1.33
CA GLY A 195 3.49 6.20 -1.84
C GLY A 195 4.76 7.06 -1.90
N TYR A 196 4.63 8.34 -2.24
CA TYR A 196 5.77 9.28 -2.24
C TYR A 196 6.31 9.50 -0.82
N VAL A 197 5.42 9.62 0.16
CA VAL A 197 5.80 9.73 1.58
C VAL A 197 6.54 8.48 2.02
N TYR A 198 6.05 7.30 1.66
CA TYR A 198 6.72 6.04 1.99
C TYR A 198 8.09 5.89 1.30
N ALA A 199 8.25 6.39 0.08
CA ALA A 199 9.56 6.41 -0.58
C ALA A 199 10.57 7.32 0.14
N LEU A 200 10.12 8.48 0.63
CA LEU A 200 10.94 9.37 1.46
C LEU A 200 11.24 8.75 2.83
N LEU A 201 10.28 8.05 3.44
CA LEU A 201 10.52 7.29 4.67
C LEU A 201 11.59 6.20 4.47
N ALA A 202 11.66 5.57 3.29
CA ALA A 202 12.74 4.64 2.98
C ALA A 202 14.12 5.31 3.10
N LEU A 203 14.27 6.53 2.58
CA LEU A 203 15.52 7.29 2.73
C LEU A 203 15.84 7.51 4.20
N LEU A 204 14.89 7.98 4.99
CA LEU A 204 15.08 8.21 6.42
C LEU A 204 15.51 6.92 7.15
N LEU A 205 14.83 5.81 6.89
CA LEU A 205 15.15 4.52 7.45
C LEU A 205 16.58 4.09 7.13
N TRP A 206 17.04 4.32 5.87
CA TRP A 206 18.38 3.95 5.46
C TRP A 206 19.44 4.92 5.99
N VAL A 207 19.16 6.21 6.15
CA VAL A 207 20.05 7.16 6.83
C VAL A 207 20.29 6.72 8.28
N VAL A 208 19.23 6.35 8.99
CA VAL A 208 19.34 5.84 10.37
C VAL A 208 20.08 4.50 10.40
N TYR A 209 19.76 3.58 9.50
CA TYR A 209 20.39 2.25 9.44
C TYR A 209 21.87 2.31 9.13
N THR A 210 22.28 3.16 8.19
CA THR A 210 23.70 3.33 7.78
C THR A 210 24.45 4.35 8.63
N ARG A 211 23.75 5.09 9.49
CA ARG A 211 24.28 6.21 10.28
C ARG A 211 25.02 7.27 9.42
N SER A 212 24.58 7.43 8.19
CA SER A 212 25.21 8.32 7.21
C SER A 212 24.18 8.77 6.17
N VAL A 213 24.09 10.08 5.94
CA VAL A 213 23.21 10.62 4.88
C VAL A 213 23.64 10.11 3.50
N ARG A 214 24.94 10.14 3.20
CA ARG A 214 25.48 9.64 1.92
C ARG A 214 25.23 8.15 1.75
N GLY A 215 25.45 7.36 2.82
CA GLY A 215 25.16 5.92 2.83
C GLY A 215 23.68 5.62 2.64
N GLY A 216 22.81 6.39 3.31
CA GLY A 216 21.36 6.29 3.18
C GLY A 216 20.85 6.61 1.78
N LEU A 217 21.32 7.72 1.20
CA LEU A 217 21.00 8.09 -0.18
C LEU A 217 21.39 7.01 -1.18
N HIS A 218 22.61 6.48 -1.06
CA HIS A 218 23.10 5.43 -1.96
C HIS A 218 22.27 4.14 -1.82
N ALA A 219 21.95 3.74 -0.60
CA ALA A 219 21.16 2.54 -0.34
C ALA A 219 19.69 2.68 -0.77
N ALA A 220 19.08 3.86 -0.59
CA ALA A 220 17.70 4.14 -0.98
C ALA A 220 17.55 4.54 -2.47
N ALA A 221 18.66 4.75 -3.20
CA ALA A 221 18.64 5.21 -4.59
C ALA A 221 17.65 4.45 -5.51
N PRO A 222 17.53 3.11 -5.44
CA PRO A 222 16.56 2.41 -6.26
C PRO A 222 15.10 2.84 -5.98
N VAL A 223 14.73 3.01 -4.71
CA VAL A 223 13.37 3.44 -4.31
C VAL A 223 13.13 4.88 -4.74
N LEU A 224 14.11 5.76 -4.53
CA LEU A 224 14.04 7.16 -4.99
C LEU A 224 13.96 7.25 -6.52
N GLY A 225 14.66 6.38 -7.25
CA GLY A 225 14.55 6.26 -8.70
C GLY A 225 13.16 5.83 -9.16
N GLY A 226 12.55 4.84 -8.48
CA GLY A 226 11.17 4.43 -8.73
C GLY A 226 10.16 5.54 -8.43
N MET A 227 10.37 6.28 -7.34
CA MET A 227 9.58 7.46 -6.99
C MET A 227 9.69 8.57 -8.05
N ALA A 228 10.90 8.88 -8.47
CA ALA A 228 11.15 9.90 -9.50
C ALA A 228 10.52 9.51 -10.84
N ALA A 229 10.62 8.25 -11.25
CA ALA A 229 9.97 7.73 -12.44
C ALA A 229 8.44 7.87 -12.36
N ALA A 230 7.83 7.52 -11.21
CA ALA A 230 6.40 7.69 -10.97
C ALA A 230 5.98 9.17 -11.04
N PHE A 231 6.79 10.06 -10.46
CA PHE A 231 6.54 11.49 -10.51
C PHE A 231 6.61 12.05 -11.94
N CYS A 232 7.67 11.70 -12.69
CA CYS A 232 7.79 12.11 -14.09
C CYS A 232 6.62 11.62 -14.93
N PHE A 233 6.22 10.38 -14.71
CA PHE A 233 5.09 9.78 -15.41
C PHE A 233 3.76 10.46 -15.03
N HIS A 234 3.54 10.73 -13.75
CA HIS A 234 2.40 11.49 -13.24
C HIS A 234 2.35 12.89 -13.86
N PHE A 235 3.48 13.62 -13.83
CA PHE A 235 3.58 14.96 -14.38
C PHE A 235 3.32 14.98 -15.90
N ALA A 236 3.86 14.01 -16.64
CA ALA A 236 3.66 13.90 -18.07
C ALA A 236 2.20 13.57 -18.44
N SER A 237 1.49 12.78 -17.62
CA SER A 237 0.09 12.42 -17.85
C SER A 237 -0.90 13.51 -17.41
N GLY A 238 -0.62 14.23 -16.32
CA GLY A 238 -1.50 15.30 -15.79
C GLY A 238 -1.55 16.56 -16.64
N ARG A 239 -0.55 16.76 -17.50
CA ARG A 239 -0.39 18.01 -18.25
C ARG A 239 -1.49 18.31 -19.29
N ASN A 240 -2.30 17.33 -19.65
CA ASN A 240 -3.36 17.47 -20.66
C ASN A 240 -4.77 17.12 -20.14
N GLY A 241 -4.93 16.81 -18.85
CA GLY A 241 -6.22 16.47 -18.28
C GLY A 241 -7.02 17.71 -17.93
N GLY A 242 -8.05 18.02 -18.68
CA GLY A 242 -8.99 19.11 -18.40
C GLY A 242 -9.89 18.88 -17.19
N THR A 243 -9.47 18.09 -16.21
CA THR A 243 -10.26 17.74 -15.01
C THR A 243 -10.10 18.70 -13.84
N GLY A 244 -9.51 19.88 -14.04
CA GLY A 244 -9.38 20.90 -12.99
C GLY A 244 -8.41 20.56 -11.86
N ASN A 245 -7.77 19.42 -11.92
CA ASN A 245 -6.71 19.01 -10.97
C ASN A 245 -5.34 19.39 -11.58
N GLU A 246 -5.16 20.66 -11.91
CA GLU A 246 -3.82 21.15 -12.22
C GLU A 246 -2.95 20.94 -10.99
N LEU A 247 -1.82 20.26 -11.17
CA LEU A 247 -0.75 20.24 -10.18
C LEU A 247 -0.24 21.69 -10.03
N SER A 248 -0.91 22.46 -9.17
CA SER A 248 -0.35 23.72 -8.77
C SER A 248 0.76 23.41 -7.76
N LEU A 249 1.98 23.77 -8.09
CA LEU A 249 3.13 23.81 -7.17
C LEU A 249 2.97 24.97 -6.16
N ASP A 250 1.75 25.25 -5.74
CA ASP A 250 1.47 26.20 -4.67
C ASP A 250 1.82 25.55 -3.32
N ILE A 251 3.14 25.48 -3.07
CA ILE A 251 3.71 24.91 -1.84
C ILE A 251 3.07 25.52 -0.58
N PRO A 252 2.83 26.86 -0.48
CA PRO A 252 2.12 27.45 0.64
C PRO A 252 0.72 26.87 0.85
N ASN A 253 -0.04 26.69 -0.22
CA ASN A 253 -1.39 26.15 -0.14
C ASN A 253 -1.40 24.67 0.23
N VAL A 254 -0.49 23.87 -0.32
CA VAL A 254 -0.31 22.46 0.03
C VAL A 254 0.04 22.34 1.52
N ALA A 255 0.99 23.12 2.01
CA ALA A 255 1.36 23.13 3.42
C ALA A 255 0.17 23.53 4.32
N ARG A 256 -0.57 24.58 3.95
CA ARG A 256 -1.76 25.01 4.68
C ARG A 256 -2.84 23.92 4.74
N VAL A 257 -3.17 23.30 3.61
CA VAL A 257 -4.18 22.23 3.53
C VAL A 257 -3.73 21.02 4.35
N THR A 258 -2.46 20.65 4.28
CA THR A 258 -1.91 19.54 5.08
C THR A 258 -2.03 19.83 6.58
N VAL A 259 -1.68 21.02 7.03
CA VAL A 259 -1.83 21.42 8.44
C VAL A 259 -3.30 21.43 8.86
N GLN A 260 -4.20 21.94 8.01
CA GLN A 260 -5.64 21.92 8.29
C GLN A 260 -6.20 20.51 8.40
N GLN A 261 -5.79 19.59 7.51
CA GLN A 261 -6.20 18.19 7.59
C GLN A 261 -5.65 17.49 8.84
N MET A 262 -4.39 17.79 9.21
CA MET A 262 -3.82 17.27 10.46
C MET A 262 -4.55 17.81 11.69
N ALA A 263 -4.92 19.10 11.71
CA ALA A 263 -5.66 19.69 12.81
C ALA A 263 -7.11 19.21 12.91
N ALA A 264 -7.74 18.86 11.79
CA ALA A 264 -9.09 18.29 11.76
C ALA A 264 -9.15 16.81 12.16
N SER A 265 -8.01 16.13 12.24
CA SER A 265 -7.89 14.70 12.62
C SER A 265 -7.57 14.50 14.10
N ILE A 266 -7.47 15.58 14.88
CA ILE A 266 -7.30 15.58 16.35
C ILE A 266 -8.63 15.95 17.00
#